data_09abda0e52a31699e45fae1c0aa0e16c
#
_entry.id   09abda0e52a31699e45fae1c0aa0e16c
#
_cell.length_a   1.000
_cell.length_b   1.000
_cell.length_c   1.000
_cell.angle_alpha   90.00
_cell.angle_beta   90.00
_cell.angle_gamma   90.00
#
_symmetry.space_group_name_H-M   'P 1'
#
loop_
_entity.id
_entity.type
_entity.pdbx_description
1 polymer ?
#
loop_
_entity_poly.entity_id
_entity_poly.type
_entity_poly.pdbx_seq_one_letter_code
_entity_poly.pdbx_strand_id
1 'polypeptide(L)'
;NTMPFSLMGLKSKSKRIQAVSKASFVPGLFGINEPAIFGYPIMYNAILLIPFMLCPMVCSALLLVAWNLHWIAYPQVLIMTTLPVVFQTFLTTLDWRNVIFAILMFPVCWLIWRPFYKIYEKQCIEEEAAAEAAELAAQNK
;
A
#
# COMPACT_ATOMS: atom_id res chain seq x y z
N ASN A 1 0.72 4.01 3.13
CA ASN A 1 0.99 2.56 3.30
C ASN A 1 0.34 1.69 2.23
N THR A 2 0.55 2.04 0.96
CA THR A 2 0.07 1.30 -0.22
C THR A 2 1.07 0.24 -0.69
N MET A 3 2.26 0.19 -0.09
CA MET A 3 3.33 -0.72 -0.50
C MET A 3 2.94 -2.21 -0.45
N PRO A 4 2.25 -2.72 0.59
CA PRO A 4 1.76 -4.11 0.59
C PRO A 4 0.80 -4.39 -0.56
N PHE A 5 -0.04 -3.43 -0.92
CA PHE A 5 -0.95 -3.53 -2.06
C PHE A 5 -0.19 -3.60 -3.39
N SER A 6 0.79 -2.73 -3.61
CA SER A 6 1.64 -2.77 -4.81
C SER A 6 2.41 -4.08 -4.93
N LEU A 7 2.91 -4.64 -3.82
CA LEU A 7 3.56 -5.96 -3.80
C LEU A 7 2.63 -7.10 -4.23
N MET A 8 1.38 -7.10 -3.74
CA MET A 8 0.38 -8.07 -4.17
C MET A 8 0.06 -7.93 -5.66
N GLY A 9 -0.05 -6.69 -6.14
CA GLY A 9 -0.36 -6.37 -7.52
C GLY A 9 0.71 -6.75 -8.54
N LEU A 10 1.99 -6.90 -8.14
CA LEU A 10 3.05 -7.39 -9.03
C LEU A 10 2.77 -8.80 -9.59
N LYS A 11 2.02 -9.62 -8.85
CA LYS A 11 1.64 -10.98 -9.23
C LYS A 11 0.18 -11.10 -9.66
N SER A 12 -0.50 -9.98 -9.89
CA SER A 12 -1.90 -9.96 -10.34
C SER A 12 -2.07 -10.58 -11.72
N LYS A 13 -3.25 -11.13 -11.96
CA LYS A 13 -3.68 -11.59 -13.28
C LYS A 13 -4.13 -10.45 -14.19
N SER A 14 -4.56 -9.32 -13.63
CA SER A 14 -4.94 -8.12 -14.36
C SER A 14 -3.70 -7.38 -14.87
N LYS A 15 -3.64 -7.11 -16.15
CA LYS A 15 -2.55 -6.35 -16.81
C LYS A 15 -2.46 -4.92 -16.27
N ARG A 16 -3.60 -4.29 -16.01
CA ARG A 16 -3.72 -2.93 -15.45
C ARG A 16 -3.11 -2.85 -14.05
N ILE A 17 -3.53 -3.76 -13.15
CA ILE A 17 -3.01 -3.80 -11.77
C ILE A 17 -1.50 -4.04 -11.78
N GLN A 18 -1.03 -4.96 -12.63
CA GLN A 18 0.40 -5.26 -12.73
C GLN A 18 1.23 -4.05 -13.20
N ALA A 19 0.75 -3.31 -14.20
CA ALA A 19 1.43 -2.12 -14.72
C ALA A 19 1.54 -1.03 -13.65
N VAL A 20 0.43 -0.72 -12.96
CA VAL A 20 0.40 0.27 -11.88
C VAL A 20 1.26 -0.17 -10.70
N SER A 21 1.25 -1.46 -10.35
CA SER A 21 2.09 -2.01 -9.29
C SER A 21 3.57 -1.83 -9.57
N LYS A 22 4.01 -2.12 -10.80
CA LYS A 22 5.42 -1.91 -11.21
C LYS A 22 5.81 -0.44 -11.14
N ALA A 23 4.95 0.47 -11.59
CA ALA A 23 5.20 1.91 -11.55
C ALA A 23 5.23 2.47 -10.11
N SER A 24 4.40 1.91 -9.21
CA SER A 24 4.26 2.38 -7.83
C SER A 24 5.23 1.73 -6.85
N PHE A 25 5.86 0.61 -7.22
CA PHE A 25 6.71 -0.16 -6.31
C PHE A 25 7.95 0.62 -5.88
N VAL A 26 8.70 1.17 -6.83
CA VAL A 26 9.93 1.92 -6.54
C VAL A 26 9.63 3.19 -5.74
N PRO A 27 8.71 4.09 -6.14
CA PRO A 27 8.33 5.23 -5.33
C PRO A 27 7.81 4.83 -3.93
N GLY A 28 7.06 3.72 -3.84
CA GLY A 28 6.54 3.21 -2.57
C GLY A 28 7.62 2.84 -1.55
N LEU A 29 8.79 2.36 -1.99
CA LEU A 29 9.94 2.11 -1.13
C LEU A 29 10.45 3.39 -0.45
N PHE A 30 10.32 4.52 -1.14
CA PHE A 30 10.70 5.85 -0.63
C PHE A 30 9.55 6.56 0.10
N GLY A 31 8.43 5.85 0.35
CA GLY A 31 7.26 6.40 1.03
C GLY A 31 6.35 7.27 0.15
N ILE A 32 6.62 7.35 -1.16
CA ILE A 32 5.84 8.11 -2.13
C ILE A 32 4.65 7.24 -2.57
N ASN A 33 3.45 7.60 -2.14
CA ASN A 33 2.25 6.80 -2.40
C ASN A 33 1.39 7.32 -3.56
N GLU A 34 1.69 8.49 -4.08
CA GLU A 34 0.92 9.17 -5.12
C GLU A 34 0.72 8.30 -6.37
N PRO A 35 1.74 7.62 -6.93
CA PRO A 35 1.54 6.77 -8.11
C PRO A 35 0.56 5.63 -7.85
N ALA A 36 0.51 5.10 -6.62
CA ALA A 36 -0.46 4.08 -6.24
C ALA A 36 -1.86 4.67 -6.06
N ILE A 37 -1.99 5.83 -5.42
CA ILE A 37 -3.28 6.48 -5.14
C ILE A 37 -4.01 6.82 -6.45
N PHE A 38 -3.29 7.38 -7.42
CA PHE A 38 -3.86 7.78 -8.70
C PHE A 38 -3.96 6.62 -9.69
N GLY A 39 -3.00 5.71 -9.70
CA GLY A 39 -2.98 4.56 -10.59
C GLY A 39 -4.06 3.53 -10.29
N TYR A 40 -4.41 3.32 -9.03
CA TYR A 40 -5.48 2.41 -8.61
C TYR A 40 -6.82 3.10 -8.34
N PRO A 41 -7.07 4.29 -8.76
CA PRO A 41 -8.07 5.28 -8.37
C PRO A 41 -8.68 5.02 -6.97
N ILE A 42 -7.80 4.95 -5.94
CA ILE A 42 -8.19 4.59 -4.56
C ILE A 42 -9.28 5.53 -4.04
N MET A 43 -9.23 6.81 -4.38
CA MET A 43 -10.18 7.82 -3.92
C MET A 43 -11.58 7.64 -4.51
N TYR A 44 -11.70 7.03 -5.68
CA TYR A 44 -12.97 6.82 -6.37
C TYR A 44 -13.56 5.43 -6.16
N ASN A 45 -12.82 4.53 -5.51
CA ASN A 45 -13.25 3.17 -5.25
C ASN A 45 -13.38 2.93 -3.74
N ALA A 46 -14.62 2.81 -3.26
CA ALA A 46 -14.92 2.60 -1.84
C ALA A 46 -14.23 1.35 -1.27
N ILE A 47 -14.04 0.30 -2.09
CA ILE A 47 -13.39 -0.95 -1.68
C ILE A 47 -11.92 -0.72 -1.32
N LEU A 48 -11.23 0.16 -2.05
CA LEU A 48 -9.83 0.51 -1.79
C LEU A 48 -9.69 1.63 -0.76
N LEU A 49 -10.68 2.52 -0.67
CA LEU A 49 -10.68 3.62 0.28
C LEU A 49 -10.76 3.11 1.74
N ILE A 50 -11.55 2.07 2.00
CA ILE A 50 -11.69 1.49 3.33
C ILE A 50 -10.34 1.03 3.90
N PRO A 51 -9.57 0.12 3.27
CA PRO A 51 -8.28 -0.30 3.81
C PRO A 51 -7.25 0.82 3.79
N PHE A 52 -7.35 1.78 2.87
CA PHE A 52 -6.48 2.95 2.83
C PHE A 52 -6.62 3.82 4.08
N MET A 53 -7.83 4.01 4.58
CA MET A 53 -8.12 4.73 5.83
C MET A 53 -7.87 3.86 7.08
N LEU A 54 -8.23 2.58 7.02
CA LEU A 54 -8.13 1.67 8.17
C LEU A 54 -6.68 1.36 8.53
N CYS A 55 -5.81 1.16 7.53
CA CYS A 55 -4.41 0.79 7.76
C CYS A 55 -3.65 1.82 8.61
N PRO A 56 -3.64 3.14 8.33
CA PRO A 56 -2.98 4.11 9.19
C PRO A 56 -3.63 4.22 10.58
N MET A 57 -4.95 4.05 10.70
CA MET A 57 -5.62 4.07 12.00
C MET A 57 -5.14 2.92 12.90
N VAL A 58 -5.10 1.70 12.37
CA VAL A 58 -4.63 0.52 13.11
C VAL A 58 -3.14 0.66 13.45
N CYS A 59 -2.32 1.11 12.50
CA CYS A 59 -0.89 1.34 12.75
C CYS A 59 -0.65 2.40 13.83
N SER A 60 -1.43 3.49 13.84
CA SER A 60 -1.33 4.53 14.86
C SER A 60 -1.77 4.02 16.25
N ALA A 61 -2.83 3.23 16.30
CA ALA A 61 -3.29 2.62 17.56
C ALA A 61 -2.22 1.67 18.14
N LEU A 62 -1.62 0.82 17.31
CA LEU A 62 -0.54 -0.07 17.72
C LEU A 62 0.71 0.70 18.16
N LEU A 63 1.02 1.81 17.49
CA LEU A 63 2.12 2.68 17.85
C LEU A 63 1.90 3.30 19.25
N LEU A 64 0.68 3.79 19.54
CA LEU A 64 0.32 4.32 20.84
C LEU A 64 0.43 3.26 21.95
N VAL A 65 -0.01 2.03 21.69
CA VAL A 65 0.15 0.91 22.62
C VAL A 65 1.63 0.62 22.89
N ALA A 66 2.44 0.57 21.84
CA ALA A 66 3.88 0.32 21.96
C ALA A 66 4.61 1.44 22.72
N TRP A 67 4.17 2.69 22.61
CA TRP A 67 4.69 3.82 23.39
C TRP A 67 4.31 3.71 24.87
N ASN A 68 3.06 3.36 25.18
CA ASN A 68 2.61 3.16 26.56
C ASN A 68 3.37 2.03 27.26
N LEU A 69 3.77 1.00 26.51
CA LEU A 69 4.61 -0.10 27.01
C LEU A 69 6.09 0.27 27.11
N HIS A 70 6.49 1.50 26.78
CA HIS A 70 7.88 1.96 26.77
C HIS A 70 8.79 1.09 25.88
N TRP A 71 8.22 0.43 24.87
CA TRP A 71 8.96 -0.46 23.99
C TRP A 71 9.64 0.27 22.83
N ILE A 72 9.12 1.43 22.47
CA ILE A 72 9.56 2.25 21.34
C ILE A 72 10.00 3.62 21.83
N ALA A 73 11.14 4.10 21.32
CA ALA A 73 11.63 5.46 21.57
C ALA A 73 10.80 6.51 20.84
N TYR A 74 10.65 7.69 21.45
CA TYR A 74 10.02 8.83 20.80
C TYR A 74 10.91 9.35 19.67
N PRO A 75 10.32 9.88 18.58
CA PRO A 75 11.07 10.51 17.52
C PRO A 75 11.84 11.73 18.06
N GLN A 76 13.15 11.73 17.89
CA GLN A 76 14.03 12.80 18.38
C GLN A 76 14.37 13.81 17.30
N VAL A 77 14.33 13.38 16.03
CA VAL A 77 14.72 14.20 14.89
C VAL A 77 13.60 14.17 13.84
N LEU A 78 13.21 15.35 13.38
CA LEU A 78 12.21 15.49 12.32
C LEU A 78 12.95 15.50 10.98
N ILE A 79 12.88 14.38 10.26
CA ILE A 79 13.54 14.23 8.97
C ILE A 79 12.52 14.45 7.86
N MET A 80 12.66 15.55 7.13
CA MET A 80 11.81 15.90 5.99
C MET A 80 12.45 15.47 4.65
N THR A 81 13.01 14.27 4.58
CA THR A 81 13.61 13.76 3.34
C THR A 81 12.93 12.47 2.91
N THR A 82 12.85 12.28 1.60
CA THR A 82 12.34 11.06 0.95
C THR A 82 13.43 9.97 1.01
N LEU A 83 13.50 9.26 2.14
CA LEU A 83 14.39 8.13 2.33
C LEU A 83 13.57 6.83 2.39
N PRO A 84 14.18 5.68 2.06
CA PRO A 84 13.53 4.39 2.29
C PRO A 84 13.03 4.27 3.73
N VAL A 85 11.79 3.79 3.91
CA VAL A 85 11.08 3.80 5.19
C VAL A 85 11.91 3.24 6.34
N VAL A 86 12.70 2.20 6.10
CA VAL A 86 13.57 1.58 7.10
C VAL A 86 14.65 2.53 7.59
N PHE A 87 15.33 3.21 6.65
CA PHE A 87 16.38 4.19 6.98
C PHE A 87 15.79 5.42 7.65
N GLN A 88 14.65 5.90 7.17
CA GLN A 88 13.96 7.04 7.77
C GLN A 88 13.57 6.75 9.22
N THR A 89 13.01 5.58 9.50
CA THR A 89 12.63 5.18 10.86
C THR A 89 13.85 5.11 11.77
N PHE A 90 14.95 4.54 11.31
CA PHE A 90 16.19 4.48 12.10
C PHE A 90 16.74 5.86 12.40
N LEU A 91 16.85 6.73 11.38
CA LEU A 91 17.39 8.08 11.54
C LEU A 91 16.53 9.00 12.44
N THR A 92 15.20 8.81 12.40
CA THR A 92 14.26 9.61 13.19
C THR A 92 14.34 9.26 14.68
N THR A 93 14.60 8.01 15.01
CA THR A 93 14.52 7.51 16.38
C THR A 93 15.87 7.08 16.96
N LEU A 94 16.89 6.85 16.09
CA LEU A 94 18.21 6.34 16.43
C LEU A 94 18.17 5.03 17.25
N ASP A 95 17.07 4.28 17.14
CA ASP A 95 16.84 3.04 17.90
C ASP A 95 16.40 1.90 16.97
N TRP A 96 17.06 0.75 17.09
CA TRP A 96 16.74 -0.46 16.32
C TRP A 96 15.36 -1.04 16.64
N ARG A 97 14.83 -0.79 17.84
CA ARG A 97 13.50 -1.27 18.24
C ARG A 97 12.40 -0.71 17.34
N ASN A 98 12.52 0.55 16.95
CA ASN A 98 11.56 1.20 16.05
C ASN A 98 11.63 0.64 14.63
N VAL A 99 12.82 0.22 14.18
CA VAL A 99 12.99 -0.45 12.88
C VAL A 99 12.30 -1.81 12.89
N ILE A 100 12.47 -2.59 13.97
CA ILE A 100 11.78 -3.88 14.13
C ILE A 100 10.27 -3.67 14.14
N PHE A 101 9.78 -2.66 14.83
CA PHE A 101 8.36 -2.31 14.85
C PHE A 101 7.85 -1.92 13.45
N ALA A 102 8.60 -1.12 12.68
CA ALA A 102 8.23 -0.76 11.31
C ALA A 102 8.15 -2.00 10.39
N ILE A 103 9.07 -2.94 10.53
CA ILE A 103 9.06 -4.22 9.80
C ILE A 103 7.84 -5.05 10.22
N LEU A 104 7.51 -5.08 11.51
CA LEU A 104 6.37 -5.84 12.05
C LEU A 104 5.03 -5.24 11.62
N MET A 105 4.97 -3.93 11.35
CA MET A 105 3.78 -3.29 10.80
C MET A 105 3.49 -3.68 9.35
N PHE A 106 4.49 -4.13 8.60
CA PHE A 106 4.30 -4.54 7.21
C PHE A 106 3.33 -5.71 7.05
N PRO A 107 3.48 -6.85 7.76
CA PRO A 107 2.49 -7.94 7.72
C PRO A 107 1.11 -7.55 8.24
N VAL A 108 1.00 -6.61 9.18
CA VAL A 108 -0.30 -6.10 9.65
C VAL A 108 -1.02 -5.37 8.51
N CYS A 109 -0.33 -4.46 7.83
CA CYS A 109 -0.88 -3.80 6.64
C CYS A 109 -1.21 -4.79 5.52
N TRP A 110 -0.38 -5.80 5.31
CA TRP A 110 -0.63 -6.88 4.34
C TRP A 110 -1.93 -7.62 4.63
N LEU A 111 -2.17 -7.99 5.89
CA LEU A 111 -3.40 -8.67 6.33
C LEU A 111 -4.64 -7.80 6.09
N ILE A 112 -4.56 -6.50 6.39
CA ILE A 112 -5.66 -5.56 6.17
C ILE A 112 -5.98 -5.42 4.67
N TRP A 113 -4.95 -5.29 3.83
CA TRP A 113 -5.13 -5.10 2.39
C TRP A 113 -5.60 -6.36 1.65
N ARG A 114 -5.24 -7.56 2.13
CA ARG A 114 -5.46 -8.83 1.45
C ARG A 114 -6.92 -9.11 1.04
N PRO A 115 -7.95 -8.95 1.92
CA PRO A 115 -9.33 -9.20 1.54
C PRO A 115 -9.82 -8.22 0.48
N PHE A 116 -9.50 -6.94 0.64
CA PHE A 116 -9.93 -5.89 -0.29
C PHE A 116 -9.23 -5.98 -1.64
N TYR A 117 -7.96 -6.37 -1.64
CA TYR A 117 -7.21 -6.64 -2.86
C TYR A 117 -7.86 -7.72 -3.72
N LYS A 118 -8.29 -8.83 -3.13
CA LYS A 118 -8.95 -9.92 -3.86
C LYS A 118 -10.27 -9.49 -4.51
N ILE A 119 -11.04 -8.64 -3.83
CA ILE A 119 -12.30 -8.12 -4.36
C ILE A 119 -12.02 -7.17 -5.54
N TYR A 120 -11.06 -6.26 -5.36
CA TYR A 120 -10.67 -5.32 -6.40
C TYR A 120 -10.06 -6.02 -7.63
N GLU A 121 -9.21 -7.02 -7.43
CA GLU A 121 -8.62 -7.79 -8.52
C GLU A 121 -9.69 -8.49 -9.37
N LYS A 122 -10.72 -9.05 -8.76
CA LYS A 122 -11.85 -9.65 -9.48
C LYS A 122 -12.58 -8.62 -10.34
N GLN A 123 -12.87 -7.45 -9.77
CA GLN A 123 -13.52 -6.37 -10.51
C GLN A 123 -12.70 -5.92 -11.72
N CYS A 124 -11.39 -5.73 -11.56
CA CYS A 124 -10.53 -5.35 -12.66
C CYS A 124 -10.46 -6.41 -13.76
N ILE A 125 -10.44 -7.69 -13.41
CA ILE A 125 -10.45 -8.78 -14.39
C ILE A 125 -11.78 -8.82 -15.15
N GLU A 126 -12.91 -8.62 -14.47
CA GLU A 126 -14.23 -8.57 -15.09
C GLU A 126 -14.38 -7.36 -16.02
N GLU A 127 -13.88 -6.19 -15.59
CA GLU A 127 -13.85 -4.98 -16.43
C GLU A 127 -12.95 -5.15 -17.68
N GLU A 128 -11.77 -5.74 -17.52
CA GLU A 128 -10.86 -6.03 -18.63
C GLU A 128 -11.49 -7.00 -19.63
N ALA A 129 -12.12 -8.07 -19.17
CA ALA A 129 -12.81 -9.05 -20.00
C ALA A 129 -14.01 -8.43 -20.76
N ALA A 130 -14.77 -7.55 -20.08
CA ALA A 130 -15.89 -6.85 -20.71
C ALA A 130 -15.40 -5.86 -21.79
N ALA A 131 -14.29 -5.16 -21.54
CA ALA A 131 -13.68 -4.26 -22.50
C ALA A 131 -13.16 -5.00 -23.75
N GLU A 132 -12.44 -6.12 -23.54
CA GLU A 132 -11.97 -6.97 -24.66
C GLU A 132 -13.14 -7.53 -25.49
N ALA A 133 -14.24 -7.96 -24.85
CA ALA A 133 -15.42 -8.43 -25.54
C ALA A 133 -16.11 -7.32 -26.36
N ALA A 134 -16.15 -6.08 -25.83
CA ALA A 134 -16.71 -4.94 -26.52
C ALA A 134 -15.86 -4.52 -27.74
N GLU A 135 -14.52 -4.57 -27.63
CA GLU A 135 -13.62 -4.30 -28.75
C GLU A 135 -13.74 -5.32 -29.87
N LEU A 136 -13.82 -6.61 -29.54
CA LEU A 136 -14.04 -7.68 -30.53
C LEU A 136 -15.39 -7.55 -31.25
N ALA A 137 -16.44 -7.13 -30.51
CA ALA A 137 -17.75 -6.88 -31.09
C ALA A 137 -17.76 -5.65 -32.03
N ALA A 138 -16.91 -4.64 -31.75
CA ALA A 138 -16.74 -3.48 -32.60
C ALA A 138 -15.93 -3.77 -33.88
N GLN A 139 -14.95 -4.67 -33.82
CA GLN A 139 -14.14 -5.09 -34.99
C GLN A 139 -14.88 -6.01 -35.96
N ASN A 140 -15.92 -6.69 -35.49
CA ASN A 140 -16.76 -7.59 -36.29
C ASN A 140 -17.95 -6.88 -36.99
N LYS A 141 -18.05 -5.56 -36.90
CA LYS A 141 -19.07 -4.73 -37.58
C LYS A 141 -18.47 -3.97 -38.73
#